data_27eb07061c06387b24e90caa249929df
#
_entry.id   27eb07061c06387b24e90caa249929df
#
_cell.length_a   1.000
_cell.length_b   1.000
_cell.length_c   1.000
_cell.angle_alpha   90.00
_cell.angle_beta   90.00
_cell.angle_gamma   90.00
#
_symmetry.space_group_name_H-M   'P 1'
#
loop_
_entity.id
_entity.type
_entity.pdbx_description
1 polymer ?
#
loop_
_entity_poly.entity_id
_entity_poly.type
_entity_poly.pdbx_seq_one_letter_code
_entity_poly.pdbx_strand_id
1 'polypeptide(L)'
;VAEALTKQAPSVARWRPPPITLSAQELEVLQSRLDQRLAQIAAEHQPVWLACSFSAEDMILVERIASRRLAIRVFFLDTGRLHQATLDFAAQVALRYGVCLHPVEARLDEIAALSNRQHDDDIFHSETARKACCEFRKERPMN
;
A
#
# COMPACT_ATOMS: atom_id res chain seq x y z
N VAL A 1 -31.00 -36.98 15.16
CA VAL A 1 -31.43 -35.57 15.32
C VAL A 1 -30.17 -34.78 15.61
N ALA A 2 -29.56 -34.20 14.58
CA ALA A 2 -28.37 -33.36 14.67
C ALA A 2 -28.82 -31.91 14.49
N GLU A 3 -28.91 -31.15 15.58
CA GLU A 3 -29.08 -29.71 15.54
C GLU A 3 -27.77 -29.06 15.08
N ALA A 4 -27.83 -28.52 13.87
CA ALA A 4 -26.76 -27.70 13.32
C ALA A 4 -26.75 -26.34 14.03
N LEU A 5 -25.79 -26.13 14.92
CA LEU A 5 -25.45 -24.84 15.50
C LEU A 5 -24.85 -23.96 14.42
N THR A 6 -25.67 -23.21 13.72
CA THR A 6 -25.23 -22.08 12.90
C THR A 6 -24.76 -20.96 13.81
N LYS A 7 -23.47 -20.97 14.14
CA LYS A 7 -22.79 -19.79 14.73
C LYS A 7 -22.81 -18.67 13.67
N GLN A 8 -23.74 -17.73 13.82
CA GLN A 8 -23.66 -16.46 13.10
C GLN A 8 -22.39 -15.74 13.55
N ALA A 9 -21.50 -15.48 12.59
CA ALA A 9 -20.34 -14.64 12.84
C ALA A 9 -20.83 -13.26 13.31
N PRO A 10 -20.19 -12.64 14.32
CA PRO A 10 -20.58 -11.31 14.76
C PRO A 10 -20.49 -10.34 13.58
N SER A 11 -21.56 -9.58 13.34
CA SER A 11 -21.57 -8.53 12.34
C SER A 11 -20.60 -7.45 12.80
N VAL A 12 -19.40 -7.45 12.20
CA VAL A 12 -18.45 -6.35 12.39
C VAL A 12 -19.10 -5.12 11.77
N ALA A 13 -19.45 -4.15 12.61
CA ALA A 13 -19.97 -2.86 12.13
C ALA A 13 -18.94 -2.29 11.15
N ARG A 14 -19.30 -2.22 9.87
CA ARG A 14 -18.43 -1.61 8.86
C ARG A 14 -18.24 -0.15 9.23
N TRP A 15 -17.01 0.21 9.54
CA TRP A 15 -16.65 1.61 9.69
C TRP A 15 -17.08 2.38 8.43
N ARG A 16 -17.84 3.44 8.62
CA ARG A 16 -18.19 4.36 7.54
C ARG A 16 -17.53 5.70 7.86
N PRO A 17 -16.75 6.25 6.93
CA PRO A 17 -16.20 7.58 7.14
C PRO A 17 -17.35 8.58 7.32
N PRO A 18 -17.17 9.62 8.14
CA PRO A 18 -18.14 10.70 8.24
C PRO A 18 -18.37 11.31 6.86
N PRO A 19 -19.59 11.79 6.56
CA PRO A 19 -19.85 12.42 5.29
C PRO A 19 -18.95 13.64 5.13
N ILE A 20 -18.20 13.68 4.02
CA ILE A 20 -17.35 14.82 3.67
C ILE A 20 -18.27 15.86 3.06
N THR A 21 -18.33 17.04 3.68
CA THR A 21 -19.16 18.18 3.23
C THR A 21 -18.33 19.22 2.47
N LEU A 22 -17.38 18.78 1.65
CA LEU A 22 -16.62 19.67 0.79
C LEU A 22 -17.48 20.08 -0.41
N SER A 23 -17.50 21.39 -0.71
CA SER A 23 -18.02 21.88 -1.97
C SER A 23 -17.09 21.51 -3.14
N ALA A 24 -17.62 21.50 -4.34
CA ALA A 24 -16.81 21.26 -5.55
C ALA A 24 -15.63 22.26 -5.66
N GLN A 25 -15.85 23.51 -5.29
CA GLN A 25 -14.83 24.54 -5.31
C GLN A 25 -13.70 24.29 -4.29
N GLU A 26 -14.04 23.85 -3.08
CA GLU A 26 -13.02 23.46 -2.08
C GLU A 26 -12.20 22.26 -2.54
N LEU A 27 -12.84 21.29 -3.20
CA LEU A 27 -12.15 20.14 -3.76
C LEU A 27 -11.18 20.55 -4.88
N GLU A 28 -11.58 21.44 -5.78
CA GLU A 28 -10.70 21.99 -6.84
C GLU A 28 -9.47 22.70 -6.25
N VAL A 29 -9.66 23.50 -5.20
CA VAL A 29 -8.56 24.18 -4.51
C VAL A 29 -7.58 23.16 -3.91
N LEU A 30 -8.09 22.11 -3.25
CA LEU A 30 -7.25 21.05 -2.68
C LEU A 30 -6.48 20.28 -3.76
N GLN A 31 -7.14 19.93 -4.86
CA GLN A 31 -6.49 19.27 -5.99
C GLN A 31 -5.40 20.14 -6.62
N SER A 32 -5.68 21.44 -6.82
CA SER A 32 -4.68 22.37 -7.34
C SER A 32 -3.45 22.50 -6.44
N ARG A 33 -3.66 22.57 -5.12
CA ARG A 33 -2.55 22.60 -4.16
C ARG A 33 -1.73 21.32 -4.17
N LEU A 34 -2.40 20.16 -4.29
CA LEU A 34 -1.73 18.87 -4.39
C LEU A 34 -0.88 18.81 -5.66
N ASP A 35 -1.44 19.21 -6.82
CA ASP A 35 -0.72 19.24 -8.09
C ASP A 35 0.52 20.13 -8.03
N GLN A 36 0.39 21.35 -7.48
CA GLN A 36 1.51 22.27 -7.30
C GLN A 36 2.60 21.66 -6.42
N ARG A 37 2.20 21.03 -5.30
CA ARG A 37 3.16 20.40 -4.38
C ARG A 37 3.90 19.23 -5.02
N LEU A 38 3.19 18.36 -5.74
CA LEU A 38 3.80 17.24 -6.44
C LEU A 38 4.75 17.71 -7.55
N ALA A 39 4.35 18.72 -8.31
CA ALA A 39 5.19 19.31 -9.34
C ALA A 39 6.47 19.95 -8.77
N GLN A 40 6.34 20.66 -7.64
CA GLN A 40 7.48 21.21 -6.93
C GLN A 40 8.45 20.12 -6.47
N ILE A 41 7.94 19.07 -5.81
CA ILE A 41 8.76 17.93 -5.37
C ILE A 41 9.49 17.29 -6.56
N ALA A 42 8.77 17.07 -7.67
CA ALA A 42 9.35 16.48 -8.86
C ALA A 42 10.44 17.36 -9.50
N ALA A 43 10.37 18.67 -9.35
CA ALA A 43 11.35 19.61 -9.88
C ALA A 43 12.58 19.78 -8.97
N GLU A 44 12.38 19.82 -7.66
CA GLU A 44 13.42 20.12 -6.68
C GLU A 44 14.22 18.90 -6.24
N HIS A 45 13.63 17.70 -6.35
CA HIS A 45 14.23 16.46 -5.85
C HIS A 45 14.28 15.40 -6.95
N GLN A 46 15.47 14.90 -7.27
CA GLN A 46 15.64 13.81 -8.23
C GLN A 46 16.71 12.83 -7.73
N PRO A 47 16.46 11.52 -7.78
CA PRO A 47 15.23 10.84 -8.19
C PRO A 47 14.14 10.88 -7.10
N VAL A 48 12.87 11.00 -7.50
CA VAL A 48 11.73 10.96 -6.58
C VAL A 48 10.97 9.65 -6.73
N TRP A 49 10.61 9.06 -5.59
CA TRP A 49 9.85 7.84 -5.52
C TRP A 49 8.64 8.00 -4.59
N LEU A 50 7.49 7.51 -5.03
CA LEU A 50 6.30 7.33 -4.20
C LEU A 50 6.25 5.88 -3.73
N ALA A 51 6.25 5.67 -2.41
CA ALA A 51 5.90 4.38 -1.83
C ALA A 51 4.38 4.22 -1.86
N CYS A 52 3.87 3.19 -2.52
CA CYS A 52 2.46 2.94 -2.72
C CYS A 52 2.02 1.66 -2.01
N SER A 53 1.08 1.77 -1.09
CA SER A 53 0.44 0.64 -0.42
C SER A 53 -0.90 0.24 -1.08
N PHE A 54 -1.30 0.94 -2.13
CA PHE A 54 -2.58 0.83 -2.81
C PHE A 54 -3.78 1.24 -1.93
N SER A 55 -3.56 2.04 -0.90
CA SER A 55 -4.63 2.66 -0.15
C SER A 55 -5.34 3.75 -0.97
N ALA A 56 -6.51 4.21 -0.54
CA ALA A 56 -7.28 5.19 -1.29
C ALA A 56 -6.51 6.51 -1.51
N GLU A 57 -5.77 6.95 -0.50
CA GLU A 57 -4.91 8.14 -0.56
C GLU A 57 -3.75 7.98 -1.54
N ASP A 58 -3.12 6.80 -1.58
CA ASP A 58 -2.04 6.52 -2.54
C ASP A 58 -2.58 6.54 -3.97
N MET A 59 -3.79 6.04 -4.19
CA MET A 59 -4.42 6.05 -5.51
C MET A 59 -4.68 7.45 -6.04
N ILE A 60 -4.99 8.41 -5.15
CA ILE A 60 -5.08 9.82 -5.54
C ILE A 60 -3.71 10.32 -6.01
N LEU A 61 -2.64 10.02 -5.27
CA LEU A 61 -1.29 10.43 -5.66
C LEU A 61 -0.86 9.81 -7.00
N VAL A 62 -1.09 8.51 -7.19
CA VAL A 62 -0.77 7.80 -8.44
C VAL A 62 -1.52 8.42 -9.61
N GLU A 63 -2.82 8.70 -9.46
CA GLU A 63 -3.63 9.36 -10.49
C GLU A 63 -3.07 10.75 -10.85
N ARG A 64 -2.73 11.58 -9.85
CA ARG A 64 -2.18 12.92 -10.09
C ARG A 64 -0.81 12.86 -10.76
N ILE A 65 0.07 11.95 -10.33
CA ILE A 65 1.39 11.73 -10.95
C ILE A 65 1.22 11.34 -12.43
N ALA A 66 0.35 10.39 -12.71
CA ALA A 66 0.09 9.91 -14.06
C ALA A 66 -0.53 11.00 -14.96
N SER A 67 -1.63 11.62 -14.50
CA SER A 67 -2.36 12.63 -15.27
C SER A 67 -1.52 13.87 -15.58
N ARG A 68 -0.61 14.25 -14.69
CA ARG A 68 0.31 15.37 -14.84
C ARG A 68 1.66 14.98 -15.45
N ARG A 69 1.88 13.69 -15.72
CA ARG A 69 3.14 13.13 -16.26
C ARG A 69 4.36 13.57 -15.46
N LEU A 70 4.24 13.56 -14.13
CA LEU A 70 5.33 14.00 -13.27
C LEU A 70 6.48 12.98 -13.26
N ALA A 71 7.71 13.47 -13.12
CA ALA A 71 8.90 12.63 -13.02
C ALA A 71 9.04 12.00 -11.62
N ILE A 72 8.00 11.32 -11.16
CA ILE A 72 7.92 10.60 -9.90
C ILE A 72 7.70 9.12 -10.24
N ARG A 73 8.62 8.27 -9.77
CA ARG A 73 8.51 6.82 -9.91
C ARG A 73 7.64 6.27 -8.80
N VAL A 74 6.96 5.16 -9.05
CA VAL A 74 6.10 4.52 -8.05
C VAL A 74 6.65 3.14 -7.74
N PHE A 75 6.83 2.84 -6.45
CA PHE A 75 7.19 1.50 -6.01
C PHE A 75 6.21 0.97 -4.97
N PHE A 76 6.14 -0.33 -4.83
CA PHE A 76 5.41 -0.99 -3.75
C PHE A 76 6.27 -2.10 -3.15
N LEU A 77 6.03 -2.40 -1.87
CA LEU A 77 6.75 -3.46 -1.19
C LEU A 77 6.03 -4.80 -1.46
N ASP A 78 6.70 -5.67 -2.20
CA ASP A 78 6.28 -7.06 -2.26
C ASP A 78 6.93 -7.85 -1.14
N THR A 79 6.16 -8.02 -0.08
CA THR A 79 6.62 -8.73 1.13
C THR A 79 6.70 -10.25 0.96
N GLY A 80 6.33 -10.77 -0.21
CA GLY A 80 6.13 -12.20 -0.45
C GLY A 80 4.94 -12.78 0.32
N ARG A 81 4.08 -11.91 0.92
CA ARG A 81 2.89 -12.27 1.69
C ARG A 81 1.68 -11.38 1.34
N LEU A 82 1.78 -10.67 0.22
CA LEU A 82 0.63 -9.91 -0.27
C LEU A 82 -0.47 -10.87 -0.72
N HIS A 83 -1.70 -10.50 -0.43
CA HIS A 83 -2.84 -11.25 -0.96
C HIS A 83 -2.88 -11.13 -2.49
N GLN A 84 -3.25 -12.21 -3.20
CA GLN A 84 -3.30 -12.22 -4.67
C GLN A 84 -4.13 -11.05 -5.22
N ALA A 85 -5.25 -10.72 -4.57
CA ALA A 85 -6.07 -9.56 -4.94
C ALA A 85 -5.31 -8.22 -4.93
N THR A 86 -4.28 -8.06 -4.08
CA THR A 86 -3.43 -6.86 -4.04
C THR A 86 -2.50 -6.83 -5.26
N LEU A 87 -1.92 -7.96 -5.63
CA LEU A 87 -1.08 -8.08 -6.83
C LEU A 87 -1.89 -7.86 -8.11
N ASP A 88 -3.09 -8.43 -8.18
CA ASP A 88 -4.02 -8.22 -9.29
C ASP A 88 -4.43 -6.76 -9.40
N PHE A 89 -4.66 -6.10 -8.27
CA PHE A 89 -4.97 -4.67 -8.22
C PHE A 89 -3.79 -3.82 -8.67
N ALA A 90 -2.56 -4.15 -8.27
CA ALA A 90 -1.35 -3.48 -8.75
C ALA A 90 -1.25 -3.54 -10.29
N ALA A 91 -1.50 -4.70 -10.89
CA ALA A 91 -1.51 -4.85 -12.35
C ALA A 91 -2.59 -3.98 -13.01
N GLN A 92 -3.80 -3.91 -12.42
CA GLN A 92 -4.89 -3.06 -12.90
C GLN A 92 -4.53 -1.56 -12.80
N VAL A 93 -3.86 -1.14 -11.71
CA VAL A 93 -3.39 0.24 -11.52
C VAL A 93 -2.37 0.61 -12.59
N ALA A 94 -1.38 -0.25 -12.83
CA ALA A 94 -0.37 -0.02 -13.87
C ALA A 94 -1.02 0.16 -15.25
N LEU A 95 -1.95 -0.72 -15.60
CA LEU A 95 -2.67 -0.66 -16.88
C LEU A 95 -3.56 0.58 -16.99
N ARG A 96 -4.34 0.88 -15.94
CA ARG A 96 -5.32 1.98 -15.93
C ARG A 96 -4.65 3.36 -16.06
N TYR A 97 -3.56 3.57 -15.33
CA TYR A 97 -2.90 4.87 -15.25
C TYR A 97 -1.66 4.97 -16.15
N GLY A 98 -1.24 3.89 -16.78
CA GLY A 98 -0.05 3.87 -17.62
C GLY A 98 1.23 4.13 -16.83
N VAL A 99 1.27 3.75 -15.55
CA VAL A 99 2.42 3.93 -14.67
C VAL A 99 3.23 2.64 -14.57
N CYS A 100 4.55 2.78 -14.52
CA CYS A 100 5.41 1.65 -14.18
C CYS A 100 5.45 1.52 -12.66
N LEU A 101 4.96 0.39 -12.14
CA LEU A 101 5.05 0.04 -10.74
C LEU A 101 6.29 -0.83 -10.53
N HIS A 102 7.16 -0.42 -9.62
CA HIS A 102 8.38 -1.15 -9.30
C HIS A 102 8.17 -1.97 -8.02
N PRO A 103 8.13 -3.31 -8.09
CA PRO A 103 8.14 -4.12 -6.88
C PRO A 103 9.51 -4.01 -6.20
N VAL A 104 9.49 -3.78 -4.89
CA VAL A 104 10.65 -3.87 -4.01
C VAL A 104 10.47 -5.11 -3.16
N GLU A 105 11.26 -6.13 -3.46
CA GLU A 105 11.14 -7.46 -2.87
C GLU A 105 12.14 -7.65 -1.74
N ALA A 106 11.73 -8.41 -0.74
CA ALA A 106 12.64 -8.86 0.30
C ALA A 106 13.60 -9.92 -0.25
N ARG A 107 14.84 -9.92 0.22
CA ARG A 107 15.84 -10.90 -0.20
C ARG A 107 15.46 -12.32 0.26
N LEU A 108 15.50 -13.25 -0.66
CA LEU A 108 15.08 -14.64 -0.40
C LEU A 108 15.93 -15.32 0.68
N ASP A 109 17.25 -15.04 0.73
CA ASP A 109 18.16 -15.56 1.76
C ASP A 109 17.79 -15.04 3.15
N GLU A 110 17.43 -13.78 3.29
CA GLU A 110 16.99 -13.17 4.55
C GLU A 110 15.63 -13.70 4.99
N ILE A 111 14.69 -13.90 4.06
CA ILE A 111 13.38 -14.50 4.34
C ILE A 111 13.55 -15.94 4.81
N ALA A 112 14.40 -16.73 4.18
CA ALA A 112 14.68 -18.09 4.60
C ALA A 112 15.30 -18.12 6.03
N ALA A 113 16.24 -17.22 6.32
CA ALA A 113 16.81 -17.08 7.65
C ALA A 113 15.77 -16.69 8.72
N LEU A 114 14.80 -15.85 8.37
CA LEU A 114 13.68 -15.47 9.27
C LEU A 114 12.77 -16.67 9.52
N SER A 115 12.38 -17.40 8.48
CA SER A 115 11.49 -18.57 8.58
C SER A 115 12.09 -19.71 9.41
N ASN A 116 13.41 -19.83 9.42
CA ASN A 116 14.10 -20.78 10.27
C ASN A 116 14.11 -20.40 11.77
N ARG A 117 13.83 -19.15 12.11
CA ARG A 117 13.87 -18.61 13.48
C ARG A 117 12.50 -18.43 14.11
N GLN A 118 11.45 -18.30 13.30
CA GLN A 118 10.09 -18.10 13.77
C GLN A 118 9.09 -18.76 12.85
N HIS A 119 8.01 -19.28 13.44
CA HIS A 119 6.86 -19.77 12.68
C HIS A 119 6.03 -18.59 12.15
N ASP A 120 5.31 -18.84 11.07
CA ASP A 120 4.47 -17.84 10.42
C ASP A 120 3.37 -17.29 11.34
N ASP A 121 2.88 -18.10 12.26
CA ASP A 121 1.84 -17.71 13.23
C ASP A 121 2.38 -16.88 14.40
N ASP A 122 3.69 -16.85 14.63
CA ASP A 122 4.29 -16.09 15.73
C ASP A 122 3.99 -14.59 15.63
N ILE A 123 3.82 -14.09 14.41
CA ILE A 123 3.47 -12.67 14.17
C ILE A 123 2.12 -12.27 14.81
N PHE A 124 1.22 -13.22 15.06
CA PHE A 124 -0.08 -12.93 15.69
C PHE A 124 0.03 -12.88 17.21
N HIS A 125 1.06 -13.48 17.79
CA HIS A 125 1.19 -13.68 19.23
C HIS A 125 2.40 -12.97 19.85
N SER A 126 3.34 -12.50 19.05
CA SER A 126 4.58 -11.87 19.51
C SER A 126 4.86 -10.54 18.82
N GLU A 127 5.03 -9.48 19.60
CA GLU A 127 5.45 -8.17 19.09
C GLU A 127 6.85 -8.24 18.49
N THR A 128 7.77 -8.98 19.11
CA THR A 128 9.13 -9.17 18.61
C THR A 128 9.12 -9.86 17.25
N ALA A 129 8.29 -10.90 17.07
CA ALA A 129 8.15 -11.58 15.79
C ALA A 129 7.58 -10.67 14.71
N ARG A 130 6.59 -9.82 15.06
CA ARG A 130 6.06 -8.80 14.11
C ARG A 130 7.12 -7.80 13.69
N LYS A 131 7.89 -7.26 14.65
CA LYS A 131 8.97 -6.31 14.35
C LYS A 131 10.03 -6.93 13.44
N ALA A 132 10.48 -8.14 13.74
CA ALA A 132 11.42 -8.86 12.90
C ALA A 132 10.85 -9.09 11.49
N CYS A 133 9.60 -9.51 11.37
CA CYS A 133 8.94 -9.68 10.08
C CYS A 133 8.90 -8.37 9.28
N CYS A 134 8.56 -7.24 9.91
CA CYS A 134 8.56 -5.93 9.26
C CYS A 134 9.97 -5.49 8.86
N GLU A 135 10.96 -5.67 9.72
CA GLU A 135 12.35 -5.36 9.41
C GLU A 135 12.82 -6.08 8.14
N PHE A 136 12.68 -7.42 8.09
CA PHE A 136 13.19 -8.21 6.98
C PHE A 136 12.38 -8.03 5.67
N ARG A 137 11.06 -7.83 5.77
CA ARG A 137 10.19 -7.78 4.60
C ARG A 137 9.87 -6.38 4.08
N LYS A 138 10.15 -5.35 4.88
CA LYS A 138 9.83 -3.95 4.52
C LYS A 138 11.02 -3.02 4.66
N GLU A 139 11.67 -2.98 5.82
CA GLU A 139 12.70 -1.97 6.09
C GLU A 139 14.00 -2.24 5.34
N ARG A 140 14.51 -3.47 5.39
CA ARG A 140 15.74 -3.85 4.70
C ARG A 140 15.66 -3.72 3.18
N PRO A 141 14.57 -4.12 2.51
CA PRO A 141 14.45 -3.94 1.07
C PRO A 141 14.48 -2.48 0.61
N MET A 142 14.18 -1.53 1.51
CA MET A 142 14.19 -0.09 1.20
C MET A 142 15.55 0.59 1.45
N ASN A 143 16.49 -0.09 2.10
CA ASN A 143 17.84 0.40 2.41
C ASN A 143 18.87 -0.13 1.41
#